data_6d3a0e174b3eaeb06e0a90f675da4e9f
#
_entry.id   6d3a0e174b3eaeb06e0a90f675da4e9f
#
_cell.length_a   1.000
_cell.length_b   1.000
_cell.length_c   1.000
_cell.angle_alpha   90.00
_cell.angle_beta   90.00
_cell.angle_gamma   90.00
#
_symmetry.space_group_name_H-M   'P 1'
#
loop_
_entity.id
_entity.type
_entity.pdbx_description
1 polymer ?
#
loop_
_entity_poly.entity_id
_entity_poly.type
_entity_poly.pdbx_seq_one_letter_code
_entity_poly.pdbx_strand_id
1 'polypeptide(L)'
;MSMLVDVSYFISGPRQIRNATTAKMPTAEGLSANNVIYGYIRSFQRKFLNDVVGFTLAGQITDYLEIIENESPKTENDTVSPYEYVCRQLRESFADYVFYHILRDMNTDATVTGLIQLKSSNKHVSPLQRQVSTWNTMVERNKQFVCWASSDECPFKVNVNKNLLIPINSFNL
;
A
#
# COMPACT_ATOMS: atom_id res chain seq x y z
N MET A 1 5.50 1.71 15.10
CA MET A 1 4.58 0.88 14.29
C MET A 1 5.31 0.52 13.02
N SER A 2 5.67 -0.71 12.93
CA SER A 2 6.40 -1.26 11.80
C SER A 2 5.54 -1.30 10.53
N MET A 3 6.15 -1.14 9.37
CA MET A 3 5.45 -0.96 8.10
C MET A 3 5.63 -2.17 7.19
N LEU A 4 4.54 -2.57 6.51
CA LEU A 4 4.54 -3.65 5.53
C LEU A 4 5.34 -3.28 4.27
N VAL A 5 5.29 -2.01 3.88
CA VAL A 5 6.04 -1.40 2.77
C VAL A 5 6.68 -0.10 3.22
N ASP A 6 7.71 0.34 2.51
CA ASP A 6 8.41 1.61 2.74
C ASP A 6 8.38 2.51 1.50
N VAL A 7 9.09 3.63 1.54
CA VAL A 7 9.15 4.60 0.44
C VAL A 7 9.75 4.01 -0.84
N SER A 8 10.55 2.95 -0.79
CA SER A 8 11.19 2.35 -1.96
C SER A 8 10.18 1.88 -3.02
N TYR A 9 8.97 1.52 -2.58
CA TYR A 9 7.85 1.13 -3.47
C TYR A 9 7.30 2.28 -4.32
N PHE A 10 7.69 3.53 -4.03
CA PHE A 10 7.14 4.76 -4.62
C PHE A 10 8.18 5.65 -5.31
N ILE A 11 9.44 5.22 -5.40
CA ILE A 11 10.52 6.00 -6.03
C ILE A 11 10.62 5.78 -7.54
N SER A 12 10.05 4.70 -8.06
CA SER A 12 10.14 4.34 -9.47
C SER A 12 8.94 3.56 -9.97
N GLY A 13 8.81 3.40 -11.29
CA GLY A 13 7.78 2.59 -11.93
C GLY A 13 6.37 3.21 -11.89
N PRO A 14 5.33 2.37 -11.98
CA PRO A 14 3.93 2.84 -12.09
C PRO A 14 3.45 3.65 -10.88
N ARG A 15 4.05 3.40 -9.70
CA ARG A 15 3.71 4.08 -8.44
C ARG A 15 4.62 5.26 -8.13
N GLN A 16 5.43 5.70 -9.08
CA GLN A 16 6.39 6.79 -8.83
C GLN A 16 5.70 8.07 -8.35
N ILE A 17 6.18 8.58 -7.22
CA ILE A 17 5.83 9.88 -6.64
C ILE A 17 7.03 10.80 -6.80
N ARG A 18 6.78 12.01 -7.32
CA ARG A 18 7.83 13.02 -7.50
C ARG A 18 8.49 13.34 -6.16
N ASN A 19 9.81 13.44 -6.18
CA ASN A 19 10.66 13.73 -5.03
C ASN A 19 10.72 12.63 -3.94
N ALA A 20 9.97 11.52 -4.07
CA ALA A 20 10.16 10.37 -3.18
C ALA A 20 11.58 9.82 -3.33
N THR A 21 12.26 9.53 -2.22
CA THR A 21 13.67 9.12 -2.23
C THR A 21 14.01 8.21 -1.06
N THR A 22 14.98 7.32 -1.29
CA THR A 22 15.61 6.49 -0.24
C THR A 22 17.00 7.02 0.15
N ALA A 23 17.37 8.22 -0.30
CA ALA A 23 18.65 8.83 0.06
C ALA A 23 18.75 9.04 1.58
N LYS A 24 19.95 8.77 2.14
CA LYS A 24 20.22 8.97 3.58
C LYS A 24 20.12 10.44 4.00
N MET A 25 20.38 11.37 3.08
CA MET A 25 20.27 12.82 3.28
C MET A 25 19.33 13.39 2.22
N PRO A 26 18.00 13.31 2.40
CA PRO A 26 17.06 13.84 1.44
C PRO A 26 17.03 15.38 1.45
N THR A 27 16.66 15.97 0.31
CA THR A 27 16.28 17.40 0.25
C THR A 27 15.04 17.68 1.08
N ALA A 28 14.71 18.94 1.33
CA ALA A 28 13.49 19.32 2.04
C ALA A 28 12.22 18.80 1.32
N GLU A 29 12.18 18.88 -0.02
CA GLU A 29 11.08 18.35 -0.83
C GLU A 29 11.02 16.82 -0.75
N GLY A 30 12.17 16.14 -0.74
CA GLY A 30 12.25 14.68 -0.59
C GLY A 30 11.74 14.23 0.77
N LEU A 31 12.13 14.94 1.83
CA LEU A 31 11.64 14.66 3.17
C LEU A 31 10.13 14.88 3.29
N SER A 32 9.61 15.97 2.70
CA SER A 32 8.18 16.26 2.66
C SER A 32 7.40 15.17 1.93
N ALA A 33 7.86 14.75 0.74
CA ALA A 33 7.24 13.67 -0.03
C ALA A 33 7.23 12.35 0.74
N ASN A 34 8.35 11.99 1.36
CA ASN A 34 8.44 10.79 2.18
C ASN A 34 7.49 10.81 3.38
N ASN A 35 7.39 11.96 4.08
CA ASN A 35 6.48 12.11 5.22
C ASN A 35 5.01 11.92 4.81
N VAL A 36 4.62 12.44 3.64
CA VAL A 36 3.27 12.21 3.08
C VAL A 36 3.05 10.72 2.85
N ILE A 37 3.98 10.03 2.15
CA ILE A 37 3.88 8.60 1.87
C ILE A 37 3.77 7.80 3.17
N TYR A 38 4.63 8.05 4.16
CA TYR A 38 4.56 7.39 5.47
C TYR A 38 3.24 7.65 6.20
N GLY A 39 2.69 8.85 6.09
CA GLY A 39 1.37 9.18 6.61
C GLY A 39 0.27 8.28 6.05
N TYR A 40 0.26 8.08 4.73
CA TYR A 40 -0.69 7.19 4.05
C TYR A 40 -0.48 5.72 4.43
N ILE A 41 0.77 5.24 4.43
CA ILE A 41 1.08 3.85 4.83
C ILE A 41 0.52 3.57 6.23
N ARG A 42 0.83 4.42 7.21
CA ARG A 42 0.37 4.26 8.60
C ARG A 42 -1.15 4.30 8.73
N SER A 43 -1.80 5.21 8.00
CA SER A 43 -3.25 5.38 8.05
C SER A 43 -4.01 4.18 7.48
N PHE A 44 -3.46 3.54 6.44
CA PHE A 44 -4.18 2.52 5.69
C PHE A 44 -3.73 1.07 5.98
N GLN A 45 -2.55 0.85 6.56
CA GLN A 45 -2.00 -0.49 6.77
C GLN A 45 -2.93 -1.39 7.59
N ARG A 46 -3.39 -0.92 8.75
CA ARG A 46 -4.25 -1.71 9.63
C ARG A 46 -5.58 -2.06 8.97
N LYS A 47 -6.18 -1.08 8.29
CA LYS A 47 -7.43 -1.29 7.57
C LYS A 47 -7.26 -2.32 6.46
N PHE A 48 -6.23 -2.17 5.63
CA PHE A 48 -5.94 -3.10 4.54
C PHE A 48 -5.70 -4.52 5.05
N LEU A 49 -4.86 -4.70 6.07
CA LEU A 49 -4.62 -6.01 6.64
C LEU A 49 -5.89 -6.63 7.21
N ASN A 50 -6.70 -5.88 7.96
CA ASN A 50 -7.97 -6.38 8.48
C ASN A 50 -8.92 -6.84 7.35
N ASP A 51 -8.98 -6.08 6.27
CA ASP A 51 -9.86 -6.37 5.12
C ASP A 51 -9.34 -7.56 4.29
N VAL A 52 -8.02 -7.83 4.26
CA VAL A 52 -7.44 -8.89 3.42
C VAL A 52 -7.23 -10.19 4.18
N VAL A 53 -6.77 -10.15 5.43
CA VAL A 53 -6.44 -11.38 6.18
C VAL A 53 -7.32 -11.60 7.42
N GLY A 54 -8.17 -10.64 7.75
CA GLY A 54 -9.02 -10.66 8.95
C GLY A 54 -8.29 -10.16 10.21
N PHE A 55 -9.06 -9.77 11.22
CA PHE A 55 -8.56 -9.08 12.41
C PHE A 55 -7.49 -9.84 13.20
N THR A 56 -7.68 -11.15 13.37
CA THR A 56 -6.75 -11.97 14.18
C THR A 56 -5.39 -12.07 13.52
N LEU A 57 -5.34 -12.44 12.24
CA LEU A 57 -4.09 -12.59 11.50
C LEU A 57 -3.43 -11.23 11.24
N ALA A 58 -4.21 -10.17 11.03
CA ALA A 58 -3.70 -8.81 10.91
C ALA A 58 -2.98 -8.35 12.19
N GLY A 59 -3.50 -8.68 13.37
CA GLY A 59 -2.82 -8.45 14.65
C GLY A 59 -1.48 -9.18 14.71
N GLN A 60 -1.48 -10.47 14.45
CA GLN A 60 -0.25 -11.30 14.46
C GLN A 60 0.81 -10.80 13.46
N ILE A 61 0.39 -10.37 12.26
CA ILE A 61 1.31 -9.77 11.27
C ILE A 61 1.87 -8.45 11.80
N THR A 62 1.07 -7.63 12.45
CA THR A 62 1.54 -6.36 13.03
C THR A 62 2.58 -6.60 14.11
N ASP A 63 2.33 -7.53 15.03
CA ASP A 63 3.27 -7.93 16.08
C ASP A 63 4.57 -8.48 15.49
N TYR A 64 4.46 -9.32 14.45
CA TYR A 64 5.61 -9.85 13.72
C TYR A 64 6.48 -8.75 13.09
N LEU A 65 5.85 -7.77 12.42
CA LEU A 65 6.56 -6.64 11.83
C LEU A 65 7.27 -5.79 12.90
N GLU A 66 6.68 -5.60 14.09
CA GLU A 66 7.30 -4.87 15.21
C GLU A 66 8.50 -5.62 15.78
N ILE A 67 8.45 -6.96 15.85
CA ILE A 67 9.59 -7.79 16.27
C ILE A 67 10.76 -7.62 15.30
N ILE A 68 10.52 -7.72 13.98
CA ILE A 68 11.57 -7.57 12.95
C ILE A 68 12.23 -6.18 13.01
N GLU A 69 11.45 -5.12 13.23
CA GLU A 69 12.01 -3.76 13.31
C GLU A 69 12.97 -3.60 14.50
N ASN A 70 12.73 -4.34 15.58
CA ASN A 70 13.52 -4.26 16.81
C ASN A 70 14.68 -5.28 16.90
N GLU A 71 14.65 -6.31 16.05
CA GLU A 71 15.71 -7.32 16.00
C GLU A 71 16.84 -6.90 15.06
N SER A 72 18.08 -7.25 15.42
CA SER A 72 19.22 -7.13 14.51
C SER A 72 19.04 -8.00 13.26
N PRO A 73 19.64 -7.66 12.11
CA PRO A 73 19.49 -8.43 10.88
C PRO A 73 19.81 -9.91 11.12
N LYS A 74 18.83 -10.77 10.77
CA LYS A 74 18.93 -12.22 10.95
C LYS A 74 20.06 -12.79 10.10
N THR A 75 20.76 -13.78 10.64
CA THR A 75 21.76 -14.58 9.92
C THR A 75 21.08 -15.46 8.88
N GLU A 76 21.77 -15.78 7.77
CA GLU A 76 21.25 -16.53 6.59
C GLU A 76 20.61 -17.90 6.89
N ASN A 77 20.74 -18.44 8.11
CA ASN A 77 20.23 -19.75 8.50
C ASN A 77 18.90 -19.74 9.30
N ASP A 78 18.28 -18.57 9.48
CA ASP A 78 17.02 -18.50 10.23
C ASP A 78 15.84 -18.94 9.37
N THR A 79 15.05 -19.86 9.88
CA THR A 79 13.81 -20.33 9.23
C THR A 79 12.87 -19.14 9.01
N VAL A 80 12.46 -18.93 7.75
CA VAL A 80 11.55 -17.83 7.39
C VAL A 80 10.23 -18.00 8.13
N SER A 81 9.81 -16.97 8.85
CA SER A 81 8.53 -17.00 9.59
C SER A 81 7.35 -17.20 8.63
N PRO A 82 6.33 -17.99 9.02
CA PRO A 82 5.10 -18.12 8.23
C PRO A 82 4.43 -16.77 7.91
N TYR A 83 4.54 -15.79 8.80
CA TYR A 83 4.00 -14.45 8.57
C TYR A 83 4.73 -13.69 7.46
N GLU A 84 6.03 -13.94 7.27
CA GLU A 84 6.79 -13.31 6.18
C GLU A 84 6.29 -13.76 4.81
N TYR A 85 5.87 -15.03 4.65
CA TYR A 85 5.26 -15.48 3.39
C TYR A 85 4.00 -14.67 3.05
N VAL A 86 3.12 -14.45 4.03
CA VAL A 86 1.92 -13.61 3.85
C VAL A 86 2.31 -12.17 3.53
N CYS A 87 3.27 -11.59 4.27
CA CYS A 87 3.74 -10.23 4.02
C CYS A 87 4.27 -10.05 2.59
N ARG A 88 5.09 -10.99 2.09
CA ARG A 88 5.63 -10.94 0.72
C ARG A 88 4.53 -10.92 -0.34
N GLN A 89 3.48 -11.71 -0.17
CA GLN A 89 2.34 -11.74 -1.08
C GLN A 89 1.52 -10.44 -1.06
N LEU A 90 1.50 -9.73 0.06
CA LEU A 90 0.66 -8.55 0.26
C LEU A 90 1.36 -7.21 -0.03
N ARG A 91 2.69 -7.13 0.01
CA ARG A 91 3.45 -5.87 -0.12
C ARG A 91 3.06 -5.09 -1.37
N GLU A 92 3.06 -5.74 -2.52
CA GLU A 92 2.75 -5.11 -3.81
C GLU A 92 1.30 -4.63 -3.89
N SER A 93 0.35 -5.44 -3.41
CA SER A 93 -1.06 -5.09 -3.37
C SER A 93 -1.31 -3.92 -2.41
N PHE A 94 -0.67 -3.92 -1.25
CA PHE A 94 -0.76 -2.83 -0.30
C PHE A 94 -0.14 -1.53 -0.82
N ALA A 95 0.99 -1.62 -1.54
CA ALA A 95 1.58 -0.45 -2.19
C ALA A 95 0.65 0.18 -3.22
N ASP A 96 -0.05 -0.63 -4.04
CA ASP A 96 -1.08 -0.13 -4.95
C ASP A 96 -2.26 0.49 -4.22
N TYR A 97 -2.70 -0.11 -3.11
CA TYR A 97 -3.77 0.42 -2.28
C TYR A 97 -3.42 1.80 -1.72
N VAL A 98 -2.22 1.96 -1.16
CA VAL A 98 -1.71 3.25 -0.68
C VAL A 98 -1.62 4.26 -1.81
N PHE A 99 -1.07 3.87 -2.95
CA PHE A 99 -0.90 4.76 -4.10
C PHE A 99 -2.24 5.23 -4.67
N TYR A 100 -3.25 4.36 -4.72
CA TYR A 100 -4.61 4.74 -5.10
C TYR A 100 -5.16 5.85 -4.21
N HIS A 101 -5.01 5.74 -2.89
CA HIS A 101 -5.47 6.75 -1.95
C HIS A 101 -4.71 8.07 -2.08
N ILE A 102 -3.39 8.02 -2.29
CA ILE A 102 -2.60 9.21 -2.59
C ILE A 102 -3.11 9.91 -3.84
N LEU A 103 -3.34 9.18 -4.94
CA LEU A 103 -3.85 9.74 -6.19
C LEU A 103 -5.25 10.37 -6.03
N ARG A 104 -6.11 9.73 -5.22
CA ARG A 104 -7.46 10.23 -4.94
C ARG A 104 -7.42 11.57 -4.21
N ASP A 105 -6.59 11.64 -3.17
CA ASP A 105 -6.59 12.78 -2.25
C ASP A 105 -5.74 13.95 -2.77
N MET A 106 -4.68 13.69 -3.56
CA MET A 106 -3.84 14.75 -4.15
C MET A 106 -4.53 15.61 -5.20
N ASN A 107 -5.72 15.22 -5.68
CA ASN A 107 -6.50 16.03 -6.64
C ASN A 107 -7.42 17.05 -6.01
N THR A 108 -7.55 17.03 -4.69
CA THR A 108 -8.48 17.89 -3.97
C THR A 108 -7.76 18.56 -2.81
N ASP A 109 -7.92 19.90 -2.70
CA ASP A 109 -7.57 20.64 -1.51
C ASP A 109 -8.81 20.88 -0.65
N ALA A 110 -8.71 20.54 0.63
CA ALA A 110 -9.74 20.87 1.60
C ALA A 110 -9.60 22.34 2.01
N THR A 111 -10.62 23.13 1.75
CA THR A 111 -10.72 24.52 2.20
C THR A 111 -11.85 24.67 3.21
N VAL A 112 -11.87 25.80 3.93
CA VAL A 112 -12.94 26.13 4.90
C VAL A 112 -14.32 26.15 4.22
N THR A 113 -14.37 26.42 2.90
CA THR A 113 -15.61 26.51 2.11
C THR A 113 -15.95 25.24 1.34
N GLY A 114 -15.10 24.19 1.41
CA GLY A 114 -15.32 22.91 0.72
C GLY A 114 -14.07 22.35 0.04
N LEU A 115 -14.25 21.31 -0.79
CA LEU A 115 -13.19 20.72 -1.59
C LEU A 115 -13.02 21.47 -2.91
N ILE A 116 -11.80 21.85 -3.22
CA ILE A 116 -11.43 22.48 -4.49
C ILE A 116 -10.60 21.49 -5.30
N GLN A 117 -10.99 21.25 -6.55
CA GLN A 117 -10.15 20.50 -7.48
C GLN A 117 -9.02 21.40 -7.97
N LEU A 118 -7.77 20.95 -7.81
CA LEU A 118 -6.60 21.66 -8.30
C LEU A 118 -6.59 21.64 -9.82
N LYS A 119 -6.82 22.82 -10.44
CA LYS A 119 -6.64 23.04 -11.88
C LYS A 119 -5.23 23.56 -12.10
N SER A 120 -4.38 22.75 -12.72
CA SER A 120 -3.08 23.22 -13.21
C SER A 120 -3.21 23.71 -14.67
N SER A 121 -2.45 24.73 -15.04
CA SER A 121 -2.38 25.26 -16.40
C SER A 121 -1.71 24.33 -17.43
N ASN A 122 -1.09 23.23 -16.97
CA ASN A 122 -0.48 22.24 -17.83
C ASN A 122 -1.51 21.18 -18.25
N LYS A 123 -1.39 20.63 -19.48
CA LYS A 123 -2.21 19.50 -19.94
C LYS A 123 -2.08 18.33 -18.97
N HIS A 124 -3.01 18.21 -18.04
CA HIS A 124 -3.07 17.06 -17.13
C HIS A 124 -3.82 15.92 -17.81
N VAL A 125 -3.16 14.77 -17.86
CA VAL A 125 -3.87 13.50 -18.00
C VAL A 125 -4.73 13.35 -16.76
N SER A 126 -6.02 13.10 -16.94
CA SER A 126 -6.93 12.92 -15.80
C SER A 126 -6.37 11.86 -14.86
N PRO A 127 -6.18 12.16 -13.57
CA PRO A 127 -5.69 11.17 -12.61
C PRO A 127 -6.67 10.01 -12.43
N LEU A 128 -7.91 10.17 -12.89
CA LEU A 128 -8.96 9.16 -12.87
C LEU A 128 -8.53 7.85 -13.56
N GLN A 129 -7.94 7.93 -14.75
CA GLN A 129 -7.47 6.72 -15.45
C GLN A 129 -6.37 6.01 -14.67
N ARG A 130 -5.46 6.76 -14.05
CA ARG A 130 -4.40 6.21 -13.23
C ARG A 130 -4.94 5.59 -11.93
N GLN A 131 -5.94 6.21 -11.32
CA GLN A 131 -6.65 5.67 -10.16
C GLN A 131 -7.33 4.33 -10.50
N VAL A 132 -8.11 4.30 -11.60
CA VAL A 132 -8.78 3.07 -12.08
C VAL A 132 -7.76 1.96 -12.34
N SER A 133 -6.69 2.27 -13.07
CA SER A 133 -5.64 1.29 -13.39
C SER A 133 -4.96 0.75 -12.11
N THR A 134 -4.62 1.64 -11.17
CA THR A 134 -3.98 1.25 -9.91
C THR A 134 -4.88 0.36 -9.06
N TRP A 135 -6.16 0.74 -8.91
CA TRP A 135 -7.12 -0.08 -8.18
C TRP A 135 -7.29 -1.46 -8.81
N ASN A 136 -7.45 -1.52 -10.13
CA ASN A 136 -7.64 -2.78 -10.83
C ASN A 136 -6.39 -3.68 -10.75
N THR A 137 -5.19 -3.09 -10.77
CA THR A 137 -3.94 -3.83 -10.53
C THR A 137 -3.91 -4.42 -9.11
N MET A 138 -4.30 -3.64 -8.10
CA MET A 138 -4.44 -4.13 -6.74
C MET A 138 -5.45 -5.29 -6.65
N VAL A 139 -6.60 -5.15 -7.30
CA VAL A 139 -7.64 -6.21 -7.34
C VAL A 139 -7.09 -7.52 -7.93
N GLU A 140 -6.36 -7.45 -9.03
CA GLU A 140 -5.74 -8.64 -9.65
C GLU A 140 -4.72 -9.30 -8.71
N ARG A 141 -3.90 -8.51 -8.01
CA ARG A 141 -2.96 -9.03 -7.00
C ARG A 141 -3.68 -9.65 -5.81
N ASN A 142 -4.78 -9.05 -5.36
CA ASN A 142 -5.60 -9.64 -4.29
C ASN A 142 -6.23 -10.96 -4.72
N LYS A 143 -6.66 -11.11 -5.98
CA LYS A 143 -7.15 -12.39 -6.51
C LYS A 143 -6.05 -13.44 -6.53
N GLN A 144 -4.82 -13.07 -6.95
CA GLN A 144 -3.66 -13.96 -6.89
C GLN A 144 -3.36 -14.38 -5.45
N PHE A 145 -3.43 -13.43 -4.50
CA PHE A 145 -3.30 -13.73 -3.08
C PHE A 145 -4.38 -14.72 -2.60
N VAL A 146 -5.64 -14.57 -3.00
CA VAL A 146 -6.73 -15.51 -2.66
C VAL A 146 -6.43 -16.92 -3.21
N CYS A 147 -5.93 -17.01 -4.44
CA CYS A 147 -5.54 -18.29 -5.02
C CYS A 147 -4.40 -18.95 -4.21
N TRP A 148 -3.37 -18.19 -3.86
CA TRP A 148 -2.28 -18.68 -3.02
C TRP A 148 -2.78 -19.06 -1.62
N ALA A 149 -3.63 -18.23 -1.00
CA ALA A 149 -4.18 -18.48 0.33
C ALA A 149 -5.10 -19.71 0.39
N SER A 150 -5.58 -20.18 -0.77
CA SER A 150 -6.39 -21.40 -0.90
C SER A 150 -5.54 -22.64 -1.20
N SER A 151 -4.23 -22.49 -1.40
CA SER A 151 -3.30 -23.59 -1.62
C SER A 151 -2.73 -24.16 -0.31
N ASP A 152 -2.13 -25.34 -0.39
CA ASP A 152 -1.45 -25.98 0.74
C ASP A 152 -0.18 -25.21 1.21
N GLU A 153 0.27 -24.24 0.43
CA GLU A 153 1.44 -23.42 0.76
C GLU A 153 1.12 -22.36 1.81
N CYS A 154 -0.16 -21.99 1.98
CA CYS A 154 -0.57 -21.00 2.95
C CYS A 154 -0.87 -21.65 4.31
N PRO A 155 -0.13 -21.30 5.37
CA PRO A 155 -0.36 -21.90 6.70
C PRO A 155 -1.57 -21.31 7.43
N PHE A 156 -2.26 -20.33 6.86
CA PHE A 156 -3.33 -19.60 7.51
C PHE A 156 -4.64 -19.67 6.72
N LYS A 157 -5.77 -19.69 7.45
CA LYS A 157 -7.08 -19.48 6.84
C LYS A 157 -7.32 -17.97 6.66
N VAL A 158 -7.53 -17.55 5.42
CA VAL A 158 -7.71 -16.15 5.04
C VAL A 158 -9.11 -15.93 4.49
N ASN A 159 -9.72 -14.79 4.83
CA ASN A 159 -11.01 -14.37 4.28
C ASN A 159 -10.91 -12.92 3.82
N VAL A 160 -10.78 -12.74 2.51
CA VAL A 160 -10.62 -11.42 1.89
C VAL A 160 -11.96 -10.72 1.74
N ASN A 161 -12.03 -9.46 2.11
CA ASN A 161 -13.19 -8.60 1.89
C ASN A 161 -13.48 -8.49 0.38
N LYS A 162 -14.69 -8.87 -0.02
CA LYS A 162 -15.12 -8.89 -1.42
C LYS A 162 -14.94 -7.55 -2.14
N ASN A 163 -15.03 -6.43 -1.42
CA ASN A 163 -14.83 -5.10 -2.00
C ASN A 163 -13.43 -4.89 -2.58
N LEU A 164 -12.42 -5.57 -2.01
CA LEU A 164 -11.04 -5.53 -2.51
C LEU A 164 -10.79 -6.49 -3.68
N LEU A 165 -11.81 -7.20 -4.14
CA LEU A 165 -11.78 -8.12 -5.29
C LEU A 165 -12.62 -7.62 -6.46
N ILE A 166 -13.25 -6.45 -6.34
CA ILE A 166 -14.12 -5.86 -7.36
C ILE A 166 -13.35 -4.79 -8.12
N PRO A 167 -13.16 -4.94 -9.44
CA PRO A 167 -12.57 -3.89 -10.26
C PRO A 167 -13.54 -2.71 -10.38
N ILE A 168 -12.97 -1.54 -10.58
CA ILE A 168 -13.72 -0.30 -10.83
C ILE A 168 -13.50 0.20 -12.26
N ASN A 169 -14.40 1.05 -12.72
CA ASN A 169 -14.28 1.78 -13.99
C ASN A 169 -14.41 3.29 -13.74
N SER A 170 -14.20 4.10 -14.80
CA SER A 170 -14.26 5.55 -14.69
C SER A 170 -15.64 6.13 -14.34
N PHE A 171 -16.70 5.33 -14.38
CA PHE A 171 -18.05 5.74 -14.00
C PHE A 171 -18.39 5.47 -12.54
N ASN A 172 -17.56 4.71 -11.83
CA ASN A 172 -17.76 4.32 -10.42
C ASN A 172 -16.89 5.11 -9.44
N LEU A 173 -16.22 6.17 -9.92
CA LEU A 173 -15.36 7.04 -9.11
C LEU A 173 -15.99 8.40 -8.88
#